data_03be15d40dc64857c1e13b74a797559c
#
_entry.id   03be15d40dc64857c1e13b74a797559c
#
_cell.length_a   1.000
_cell.length_b   1.000
_cell.length_c   1.000
_cell.angle_alpha   90.00
_cell.angle_beta   90.00
_cell.angle_gamma   90.00
#
_symmetry.space_group_name_H-M   'P 1'
#
loop_
_entity.id
_entity.type
_entity.pdbx_description
1 polymer ?
#
loop_
_entity_poly.entity_id
_entity_poly.type
_entity_poly.pdbx_seq_one_letter_code
_entity_poly.pdbx_strand_id
1 'polypeptide(L)'
;EELAPMTRLGQWETIYFLDEADQLTPAAQSALKGVIEGAQGYFILTCNDLTKLSPWLQSRCQVRTFQPIGDSKMLLRLHQVDGREGFTTSNDDLNKIVDCNKGDLRNAINTLQAYHTMPEENRQQFLLSISEPEVDATKILTLCIKEKQVEEAVKCMGTPVNLRKTIDSVFNHGINSPAKPQSKLLLVDAATQAQRDLLSGVEPHYVMWDFCRRLAE
;
A
#
# COMPACT_ATOMS: atom_id res chain seq x y z
N GLU A 1 13.01 20.61 21.85
CA GLU A 1 12.01 21.55 21.29
C GLU A 1 10.84 21.60 22.22
N GLU A 2 10.59 22.78 22.79
CA GLU A 2 9.52 22.99 23.76
C GLU A 2 8.19 22.90 23.04
N LEU A 3 7.37 21.90 23.38
CA LEU A 3 5.92 21.99 23.23
C LEU A 3 5.44 23.06 24.21
N ALA A 4 5.67 24.32 23.88
CA ALA A 4 5.22 25.44 24.70
C ALA A 4 3.70 25.43 24.75
N PRO A 5 3.10 25.42 25.94
CA PRO A 5 1.65 25.54 26.05
C PRO A 5 1.25 26.97 25.65
N MET A 6 0.66 27.10 24.46
CA MET A 6 -0.07 28.31 24.09
C MET A 6 -1.40 28.43 24.87
N THR A 7 -1.37 28.13 26.16
CA THR A 7 -2.56 27.93 27.00
C THR A 7 -2.85 29.11 27.90
N ARG A 8 -2.74 30.34 27.44
CA ARG A 8 -3.15 31.48 28.29
C ARG A 8 -4.06 32.51 27.64
N LEU A 9 -4.91 32.09 26.74
CA LEU A 9 -5.99 32.97 26.27
C LEU A 9 -7.31 32.20 26.26
N GLY A 10 -7.98 32.16 27.43
CA GLY A 10 -9.41 31.95 27.61
C GLY A 10 -10.03 30.68 27.00
N GLN A 11 -10.56 29.83 27.84
CA GLN A 11 -11.66 28.84 27.57
C GLN A 11 -11.63 27.93 26.33
N TRP A 12 -10.55 27.87 25.54
CA TRP A 12 -10.44 26.95 24.41
C TRP A 12 -9.56 25.75 24.81
N GLU A 13 -10.14 24.58 24.75
CA GLU A 13 -9.39 23.32 24.96
C GLU A 13 -8.35 23.18 23.86
N THR A 14 -7.09 23.03 24.24
CA THR A 14 -5.98 22.85 23.27
C THR A 14 -6.00 21.44 22.75
N ILE A 15 -5.88 21.26 21.43
CA ILE A 15 -5.69 19.96 20.79
C ILE A 15 -4.22 19.85 20.33
N TYR A 16 -3.55 18.84 20.84
CA TYR A 16 -2.20 18.48 20.44
C TYR A 16 -2.29 17.38 19.39
N PHE A 17 -1.84 17.66 18.18
CA PHE A 17 -1.84 16.69 17.08
C PHE A 17 -0.42 16.18 16.82
N LEU A 18 -0.22 14.86 16.93
CA LEU A 18 1.03 14.18 16.62
C LEU A 18 0.81 13.24 15.44
N ASP A 19 1.25 13.68 14.29
CA ASP A 19 1.19 12.87 13.07
C ASP A 19 2.35 11.86 13.06
N GLU A 20 2.11 10.67 12.52
CA GLU A 20 3.08 9.58 12.42
C GLU A 20 3.79 9.26 13.77
N ALA A 21 3.03 9.14 14.85
CA ALA A 21 3.58 8.90 16.18
C ALA A 21 4.38 7.58 16.29
N ASP A 22 4.21 6.65 15.36
CA ASP A 22 4.99 5.42 15.25
C ASP A 22 6.44 5.65 14.77
N GLN A 23 6.78 6.86 14.31
CA GLN A 23 8.16 7.27 14.01
C GLN A 23 8.92 7.79 15.25
N LEU A 24 8.23 8.03 16.36
CA LEU A 24 8.86 8.46 17.61
C LEU A 24 9.79 7.37 18.16
N THR A 25 10.99 7.77 18.54
CA THR A 25 11.90 6.87 19.25
C THR A 25 11.35 6.45 20.62
N PRO A 26 11.74 5.31 21.18
CA PRO A 26 11.31 4.89 22.53
C PRO A 26 11.57 5.93 23.61
N ALA A 27 12.68 6.67 23.51
CA ALA A 27 12.99 7.77 24.42
C ALA A 27 12.03 8.93 24.30
N ALA A 28 11.66 9.31 23.06
CA ALA A 28 10.68 10.36 22.80
C ALA A 28 9.28 9.97 23.29
N GLN A 29 8.86 8.71 23.08
CA GLN A 29 7.60 8.19 23.60
C GLN A 29 7.57 8.21 25.14
N SER A 30 8.70 7.93 25.80
CA SER A 30 8.80 8.01 27.27
C SER A 30 8.72 9.45 27.77
N ALA A 31 9.35 10.40 27.07
CA ALA A 31 9.27 11.82 27.41
C ALA A 31 7.85 12.38 27.24
N LEU A 32 7.13 11.91 26.23
CA LEU A 32 5.75 12.29 25.95
C LEU A 32 4.80 11.95 27.13
N LYS A 33 5.16 10.96 27.94
CA LYS A 33 4.39 10.58 29.14
C LYS A 33 4.16 11.76 30.07
N GLY A 34 5.23 12.46 30.45
CA GLY A 34 5.13 13.63 31.33
C GLY A 34 4.32 14.76 30.71
N VAL A 35 4.43 14.92 29.38
CA VAL A 35 3.67 15.95 28.65
C VAL A 35 2.18 15.64 28.66
N ILE A 36 1.78 14.40 28.36
CA ILE A 36 0.37 13.98 28.33
C ILE A 36 -0.26 14.06 29.74
N GLU A 37 0.49 13.70 30.79
CA GLU A 37 0.00 13.75 32.16
C GLU A 37 -0.10 15.17 32.72
N GLY A 38 0.74 16.10 32.27
CA GLY A 38 0.79 17.48 32.74
C GLY A 38 0.05 18.50 31.90
N ALA A 39 -0.31 18.19 30.67
CA ALA A 39 -0.95 19.14 29.77
C ALA A 39 -2.48 19.19 29.97
N GLN A 40 -3.03 20.40 29.89
CA GLN A 40 -4.48 20.60 29.79
C GLN A 40 -4.87 20.62 28.32
N GLY A 41 -5.54 19.56 27.84
CA GLY A 41 -5.96 19.46 26.44
C GLY A 41 -6.15 18.02 25.96
N TYR A 42 -6.47 17.91 24.69
CA TYR A 42 -6.67 16.62 24.03
C TYR A 42 -5.48 16.28 23.17
N PHE A 43 -5.12 14.99 23.14
CA PHE A 43 -4.08 14.48 22.26
C PHE A 43 -4.70 13.62 21.17
N ILE A 44 -4.36 13.93 19.90
CA ILE A 44 -4.70 13.11 18.75
C ILE A 44 -3.37 12.62 18.14
N LEU A 45 -3.21 11.31 18.08
CA LEU A 45 -2.04 10.68 17.49
C LEU A 45 -2.47 9.87 16.26
N THR A 46 -1.73 9.97 15.17
CA THR A 46 -1.87 9.06 14.03
C THR A 46 -0.70 8.09 13.99
N CYS A 47 -0.92 6.88 13.51
CA CYS A 47 0.13 5.90 13.26
C CYS A 47 -0.28 4.94 12.16
N ASN A 48 0.70 4.41 11.44
CA ASN A 48 0.51 3.34 10.47
C ASN A 48 0.65 1.96 11.13
N ASP A 49 1.50 1.86 12.14
CA ASP A 49 1.78 0.61 12.85
C ASP A 49 1.63 0.80 14.36
N LEU A 50 0.51 0.29 14.89
CA LEU A 50 0.20 0.37 16.32
C LEU A 50 1.23 -0.38 17.18
N THR A 51 1.90 -1.40 16.65
CA THR A 51 2.88 -2.21 17.39
C THR A 51 4.15 -1.43 17.76
N LYS A 52 4.45 -0.35 17.04
CA LYS A 52 5.57 0.55 17.32
C LYS A 52 5.29 1.55 18.43
N LEU A 53 4.02 1.73 18.79
CA LEU A 53 3.65 2.56 19.94
C LEU A 53 3.75 1.79 21.24
N SER A 54 4.30 2.44 22.26
CA SER A 54 4.41 1.83 23.59
C SER A 54 3.05 1.43 24.16
N PRO A 55 2.95 0.30 24.87
CA PRO A 55 1.70 -0.15 25.49
C PRO A 55 1.10 0.92 26.42
N TRP A 56 1.96 1.73 27.04
CA TRP A 56 1.53 2.84 27.87
C TRP A 56 0.72 3.88 27.09
N LEU A 57 1.21 4.32 25.89
CA LEU A 57 0.46 5.25 25.03
C LEU A 57 -0.86 4.64 24.56
N GLN A 58 -0.82 3.38 24.12
CA GLN A 58 -2.02 2.69 23.66
C GLN A 58 -3.09 2.60 24.76
N SER A 59 -2.70 2.34 26.01
CA SER A 59 -3.65 2.22 27.15
C SER A 59 -4.34 3.53 27.54
N ARG A 60 -3.77 4.67 27.15
CA ARG A 60 -4.31 6.01 27.43
C ARG A 60 -5.06 6.63 26.28
N CYS A 61 -5.02 6.01 25.12
CA CYS A 61 -5.69 6.49 23.93
C CYS A 61 -6.87 5.59 23.57
N GLN A 62 -7.93 6.20 23.04
CA GLN A 62 -8.98 5.45 22.38
C GLN A 62 -8.52 5.11 20.96
N VAL A 63 -8.17 3.86 20.70
CA VAL A 63 -7.72 3.41 19.39
C VAL A 63 -8.89 3.35 18.41
N ARG A 64 -8.71 3.94 17.24
CA ARG A 64 -9.64 3.91 16.09
C ARG A 64 -8.88 3.45 14.85
N THR A 65 -9.29 2.33 14.28
CA THR A 65 -8.69 1.79 13.07
C THR A 65 -9.47 2.26 11.84
N PHE A 66 -8.75 2.84 10.89
CA PHE A 66 -9.30 3.23 9.59
C PHE A 66 -9.03 2.12 8.57
N GLN A 67 -10.08 1.71 7.88
CA GLN A 67 -9.97 0.76 6.78
C GLN A 67 -9.62 1.48 5.48
N PRO A 68 -8.99 0.80 4.50
CA PRO A 68 -8.80 1.34 3.16
C PRO A 68 -10.11 1.88 2.58
N ILE A 69 -10.02 2.95 1.81
CA ILE A 69 -11.20 3.57 1.19
C ILE A 69 -11.71 2.65 0.08
N GLY A 70 -13.00 2.31 0.11
CA GLY A 70 -13.62 1.49 -0.93
C GLY A 70 -13.69 2.21 -2.28
N ASP A 71 -13.59 1.44 -3.37
CA ASP A 71 -13.47 1.93 -4.75
C ASP A 71 -14.58 2.90 -5.15
N SER A 72 -15.82 2.63 -4.77
CA SER A 72 -16.96 3.52 -5.07
C SER A 72 -16.81 4.92 -4.42
N LYS A 73 -16.24 4.98 -3.20
CA LYS A 73 -15.98 6.25 -2.51
C LYS A 73 -14.79 6.97 -3.13
N MET A 74 -13.77 6.24 -3.55
CA MET A 74 -12.63 6.78 -4.27
C MET A 74 -13.08 7.39 -5.60
N LEU A 75 -13.86 6.66 -6.39
CA LEU A 75 -14.40 7.12 -7.66
C LEU A 75 -15.23 8.39 -7.48
N LEU A 76 -16.13 8.42 -6.51
CA LEU A 76 -16.92 9.61 -6.19
C LEU A 76 -16.04 10.81 -5.85
N ARG A 77 -14.97 10.57 -5.08
CA ARG A 77 -14.06 11.66 -4.70
C ARG A 77 -13.24 12.15 -5.88
N LEU A 78 -12.76 11.27 -6.76
CA LEU A 78 -12.06 11.65 -7.98
C LEU A 78 -12.96 12.48 -8.90
N HIS A 79 -14.22 12.09 -9.10
CA HIS A 79 -15.20 12.91 -9.84
C HIS A 79 -15.37 14.32 -9.26
N GLN A 80 -15.46 14.43 -7.93
CA GLN A 80 -15.58 15.73 -7.27
C GLN A 80 -14.35 16.61 -7.49
N VAL A 81 -13.15 16.02 -7.45
CA VAL A 81 -11.90 16.74 -7.69
C VAL A 81 -11.81 17.17 -9.16
N ASP A 82 -12.04 16.23 -10.07
CA ASP A 82 -12.02 16.45 -11.52
C ASP A 82 -12.95 17.60 -11.95
N GLY A 83 -14.20 17.58 -11.49
CA GLY A 83 -15.17 18.63 -11.78
C GLY A 83 -14.83 19.98 -11.15
N ARG A 84 -14.20 20.03 -9.96
CA ARG A 84 -13.75 21.28 -9.34
C ARG A 84 -12.58 21.92 -10.05
N GLU A 85 -11.70 21.11 -10.63
CA GLU A 85 -10.56 21.57 -11.45
C GLU A 85 -10.99 21.89 -12.89
N GLY A 86 -12.26 21.72 -13.24
CA GLY A 86 -12.82 22.05 -14.55
C GLY A 86 -12.53 20.99 -15.62
N PHE A 87 -12.18 19.78 -15.23
CA PHE A 87 -11.93 18.67 -16.14
C PHE A 87 -13.18 17.79 -16.28
N THR A 88 -13.19 16.96 -17.35
CA THR A 88 -14.24 16.00 -17.63
C THR A 88 -13.58 14.68 -18.05
N THR A 89 -13.09 13.93 -17.09
CA THR A 89 -12.48 12.62 -17.34
C THR A 89 -13.54 11.56 -17.51
N SER A 90 -13.32 10.63 -18.43
CA SER A 90 -14.26 9.51 -18.64
C SER A 90 -14.34 8.63 -17.39
N ASN A 91 -15.53 8.03 -17.15
CA ASN A 91 -15.71 7.08 -16.06
C ASN A 91 -14.75 5.89 -16.15
N ASP A 92 -14.45 5.42 -17.38
CA ASP A 92 -13.54 4.30 -17.60
C ASP A 92 -12.11 4.64 -17.18
N ASP A 93 -11.64 5.87 -17.48
CA ASP A 93 -10.30 6.31 -17.09
C ASP A 93 -10.21 6.54 -15.57
N LEU A 94 -11.25 7.10 -14.96
CA LEU A 94 -11.31 7.24 -13.49
C LEU A 94 -11.34 5.88 -12.80
N ASN A 95 -12.07 4.89 -13.34
CA ASN A 95 -12.05 3.53 -12.81
C ASN A 95 -10.66 2.89 -12.90
N LYS A 96 -9.95 3.05 -14.03
CA LYS A 96 -8.56 2.57 -14.15
C LYS A 96 -7.65 3.20 -13.10
N ILE A 97 -7.80 4.50 -12.84
CA ILE A 97 -7.03 5.20 -11.79
C ILE A 97 -7.35 4.62 -10.41
N VAL A 98 -8.63 4.35 -10.10
CA VAL A 98 -9.04 3.72 -8.83
C VAL A 98 -8.44 2.32 -8.71
N ASP A 99 -8.55 1.51 -9.75
CA ASP A 99 -8.05 0.13 -9.76
C ASP A 99 -6.54 0.04 -9.51
N CYS A 100 -5.76 0.99 -10.06
CA CYS A 100 -4.32 1.06 -9.85
C CYS A 100 -3.93 1.49 -8.43
N ASN A 101 -4.82 2.22 -7.74
CA ASN A 101 -4.52 2.85 -6.44
C ASN A 101 -5.40 2.33 -5.30
N LYS A 102 -5.87 1.09 -5.35
CA LYS A 102 -6.84 0.49 -4.42
C LYS A 102 -6.65 0.93 -2.96
N GLY A 103 -7.62 1.68 -2.43
CA GLY A 103 -7.64 2.15 -1.04
C GLY A 103 -6.77 3.38 -0.75
N ASP A 104 -5.86 3.78 -1.66
CA ASP A 104 -4.98 4.95 -1.50
C ASP A 104 -5.49 6.16 -2.31
N LEU A 105 -6.33 6.96 -1.67
CA LEU A 105 -6.90 8.15 -2.29
C LEU A 105 -5.85 9.22 -2.61
N ARG A 106 -4.77 9.34 -1.83
CA ARG A 106 -3.70 10.31 -2.07
C ARG A 106 -3.01 10.01 -3.40
N ASN A 107 -2.60 8.77 -3.59
CA ASN A 107 -1.97 8.35 -4.83
C ASN A 107 -2.95 8.40 -6.01
N ALA A 108 -4.24 8.08 -5.81
CA ALA A 108 -5.25 8.21 -6.85
C ALA A 108 -5.41 9.67 -7.33
N ILE A 109 -5.42 10.64 -6.42
CA ILE A 109 -5.48 12.08 -6.78
C ILE A 109 -4.20 12.52 -7.50
N ASN A 110 -3.02 12.08 -7.04
CA ASN A 110 -1.75 12.38 -7.70
C ASN A 110 -1.71 11.77 -9.13
N THR A 111 -2.23 10.57 -9.29
CA THR A 111 -2.35 9.91 -10.60
C THR A 111 -3.30 10.67 -11.52
N LEU A 112 -4.44 11.14 -11.02
CA LEU A 112 -5.38 11.98 -11.78
C LEU A 112 -4.72 13.30 -12.21
N GLN A 113 -3.97 13.95 -11.32
CA GLN A 113 -3.21 15.15 -11.64
C GLN A 113 -2.17 14.88 -12.73
N ALA A 114 -1.39 13.80 -12.61
CA ALA A 114 -0.43 13.40 -13.62
C ALA A 114 -1.11 13.15 -14.99
N TYR A 115 -2.27 12.48 -15.00
CA TYR A 115 -3.07 12.24 -16.19
C TYR A 115 -3.45 13.56 -16.90
N HIS A 116 -3.84 14.59 -16.16
CA HIS A 116 -4.21 15.89 -16.74
C HIS A 116 -3.02 16.74 -17.19
N THR A 117 -1.85 16.58 -16.58
CA THR A 117 -0.63 17.27 -17.01
C THR A 117 -0.04 16.72 -18.30
N MET A 118 -0.45 15.50 -18.70
CA MET A 118 0.01 14.89 -19.95
C MET A 118 -0.76 15.39 -21.17
N PRO A 119 -0.09 15.46 -22.36
CA PRO A 119 -0.77 15.65 -23.64
C PRO A 119 -1.86 14.60 -23.83
N GLU A 120 -2.99 15.00 -24.41
CA GLU A 120 -4.17 14.13 -24.56
C GLU A 120 -3.85 12.83 -25.31
N GLU A 121 -2.99 12.90 -26.31
CA GLU A 121 -2.52 11.76 -27.09
C GLU A 121 -1.78 10.70 -26.25
N ASN A 122 -1.15 11.09 -25.13
CA ASN A 122 -0.34 10.21 -24.28
C ASN A 122 -1.14 9.66 -23.08
N ARG A 123 -2.33 10.19 -22.78
CA ARG A 123 -3.12 9.82 -21.62
C ARG A 123 -3.49 8.35 -21.57
N GLN A 124 -3.91 7.78 -22.72
CA GLN A 124 -4.25 6.37 -22.77
C GLN A 124 -3.03 5.46 -22.57
N GLN A 125 -1.89 5.83 -23.14
CA GLN A 125 -0.65 5.08 -22.93
C GLN A 125 -0.18 5.17 -21.48
N PHE A 126 -0.34 6.33 -20.85
CA PHE A 126 -0.07 6.50 -19.41
C PHE A 126 -0.97 5.58 -18.57
N LEU A 127 -2.28 5.57 -18.80
CA LEU A 127 -3.19 4.67 -18.09
C LEU A 127 -2.84 3.20 -18.29
N LEU A 128 -2.46 2.80 -19.49
CA LEU A 128 -1.97 1.45 -19.75
C LEU A 128 -0.66 1.13 -19.00
N SER A 129 0.22 2.10 -18.84
CA SER A 129 1.49 1.91 -18.12
C SER A 129 1.33 1.77 -16.61
N ILE A 130 0.31 2.42 -16.04
CA ILE A 130 -0.01 2.32 -14.60
C ILE A 130 -1.02 1.21 -14.29
N SER A 131 -1.87 0.87 -15.26
CA SER A 131 -2.76 -0.29 -15.17
C SER A 131 -1.85 -1.52 -15.17
N GLU A 132 -1.80 -2.21 -14.04
CA GLU A 132 -1.09 -3.48 -14.00
C GLU A 132 -1.74 -4.40 -15.05
N PRO A 133 -0.96 -5.06 -15.93
CA PRO A 133 -1.52 -6.18 -16.65
C PRO A 133 -2.11 -7.10 -15.57
N GLU A 134 -3.36 -7.50 -15.70
CA GLU A 134 -3.95 -8.53 -14.85
C GLU A 134 -3.03 -9.75 -14.96
N VAL A 135 -2.16 -9.89 -13.97
CA VAL A 135 -1.25 -11.02 -13.91
C VAL A 135 -2.14 -12.24 -13.68
N ASP A 136 -2.26 -13.08 -14.69
CA ASP A 136 -3.01 -14.33 -14.55
C ASP A 136 -2.26 -15.26 -13.59
N ALA A 137 -2.52 -15.03 -12.29
CA ALA A 137 -1.93 -15.81 -11.21
C ALA A 137 -2.21 -17.33 -11.37
N THR A 138 -3.38 -17.67 -11.90
CA THR A 138 -3.75 -19.08 -12.18
C THR A 138 -2.84 -19.66 -13.24
N LYS A 139 -2.59 -18.92 -14.30
CA LYS A 139 -1.72 -19.34 -15.40
C LYS A 139 -0.27 -19.50 -14.92
N ILE A 140 0.25 -18.52 -14.18
CA ILE A 140 1.62 -18.60 -13.62
C ILE A 140 1.77 -19.82 -12.71
N LEU A 141 0.84 -20.03 -11.78
CA LEU A 141 0.88 -21.19 -10.88
C LEU A 141 0.74 -22.51 -11.65
N THR A 142 -0.07 -22.56 -12.70
CA THR A 142 -0.22 -23.75 -13.53
C THR A 142 1.08 -24.04 -14.29
N LEU A 143 1.67 -23.05 -14.92
CA LEU A 143 2.94 -23.16 -15.63
C LEU A 143 4.08 -23.61 -14.69
N CYS A 144 4.20 -23.03 -13.51
CA CYS A 144 5.24 -23.39 -12.56
C CYS A 144 5.01 -24.78 -11.94
N ILE A 145 3.83 -25.00 -11.33
CA ILE A 145 3.62 -26.18 -10.46
C ILE A 145 3.25 -27.42 -11.27
N LYS A 146 2.41 -27.29 -12.31
CA LYS A 146 1.93 -28.43 -13.09
C LYS A 146 2.78 -28.73 -14.31
N GLU A 147 3.13 -27.70 -15.08
CA GLU A 147 3.77 -27.85 -16.37
C GLU A 147 5.30 -27.72 -16.30
N LYS A 148 5.84 -27.20 -15.20
CA LYS A 148 7.28 -26.99 -14.99
C LYS A 148 7.93 -26.08 -16.06
N GLN A 149 7.15 -25.17 -16.63
CA GLN A 149 7.57 -24.26 -17.71
C GLN A 149 7.95 -22.89 -17.14
N VAL A 150 9.14 -22.82 -16.52
CA VAL A 150 9.64 -21.62 -15.84
C VAL A 150 9.75 -20.41 -16.78
N GLU A 151 10.27 -20.60 -18.00
CA GLU A 151 10.43 -19.50 -18.98
C GLU A 151 9.10 -18.83 -19.36
N GLU A 152 8.07 -19.66 -19.61
CA GLU A 152 6.73 -19.14 -19.94
C GLU A 152 6.08 -18.45 -18.76
N ALA A 153 6.28 -19.00 -17.54
CA ALA A 153 5.80 -18.37 -16.32
C ALA A 153 6.43 -17.00 -16.11
N VAL A 154 7.75 -16.86 -16.30
CA VAL A 154 8.46 -15.57 -16.19
C VAL A 154 7.94 -14.57 -17.23
N LYS A 155 7.70 -14.99 -18.47
CA LYS A 155 7.07 -14.12 -19.49
C LYS A 155 5.67 -13.66 -19.07
N CYS A 156 4.89 -14.53 -18.43
CA CYS A 156 3.55 -14.18 -17.93
C CYS A 156 3.57 -13.23 -16.71
N MET A 157 4.68 -13.17 -15.97
CA MET A 157 4.83 -12.20 -14.87
C MET A 157 4.99 -10.75 -15.36
N GLY A 158 5.28 -10.53 -16.63
CA GLY A 158 5.36 -9.20 -17.23
C GLY A 158 6.67 -8.46 -16.93
N THR A 159 6.57 -7.14 -16.76
CA THR A 159 7.75 -6.30 -16.54
C THR A 159 8.15 -6.25 -15.06
N PRO A 160 9.46 -6.11 -14.75
CA PRO A 160 9.94 -6.08 -13.36
C PRO A 160 9.44 -4.91 -12.50
N VAL A 161 8.84 -3.87 -13.11
CA VAL A 161 8.50 -2.61 -12.44
C VAL A 161 7.56 -2.81 -11.24
N ASN A 162 6.64 -3.78 -11.32
CA ASN A 162 5.66 -4.07 -10.28
C ASN A 162 5.82 -5.48 -9.67
N LEU A 163 7.04 -6.03 -9.73
CA LEU A 163 7.29 -7.42 -9.35
C LEU A 163 6.77 -7.80 -7.96
N ARG A 164 6.93 -6.91 -6.97
CA ARG A 164 6.43 -7.15 -5.60
C ARG A 164 4.92 -7.41 -5.60
N LYS A 165 4.16 -6.56 -6.27
CA LYS A 165 2.70 -6.71 -6.35
C LYS A 165 2.30 -7.95 -7.15
N THR A 166 3.04 -8.27 -8.20
CA THR A 166 2.84 -9.50 -8.98
C THR A 166 3.02 -10.75 -8.10
N ILE A 167 4.11 -10.80 -7.31
CA ILE A 167 4.36 -11.89 -6.36
C ILE A 167 3.25 -11.96 -5.31
N ASP A 168 2.83 -10.82 -4.74
CA ASP A 168 1.74 -10.76 -3.77
C ASP A 168 0.40 -11.23 -4.36
N SER A 169 0.11 -10.89 -5.62
CA SER A 169 -1.09 -11.35 -6.33
C SER A 169 -1.08 -12.87 -6.55
N VAL A 170 0.04 -13.41 -7.03
CA VAL A 170 0.23 -14.87 -7.21
C VAL A 170 0.13 -15.59 -5.88
N PHE A 171 0.74 -15.05 -4.83
CA PHE A 171 0.70 -15.60 -3.47
C PHE A 171 -0.73 -15.64 -2.94
N ASN A 172 -1.44 -14.52 -2.97
CA ASN A 172 -2.82 -14.42 -2.45
C ASN A 172 -3.77 -15.35 -3.20
N HIS A 173 -3.62 -15.45 -4.51
CA HIS A 173 -4.43 -16.38 -5.30
C HIS A 173 -4.12 -17.84 -4.95
N GLY A 174 -2.85 -18.20 -4.87
CA GLY A 174 -2.44 -19.57 -4.61
C GLY A 174 -2.76 -20.04 -3.19
N ILE A 175 -2.57 -19.20 -2.17
CA ILE A 175 -2.86 -19.56 -0.78
C ILE A 175 -4.35 -19.77 -0.54
N ASN A 176 -5.21 -19.01 -1.22
CA ASN A 176 -6.67 -19.12 -1.13
C ASN A 176 -7.26 -20.20 -2.05
N SER A 177 -6.45 -20.77 -2.95
CA SER A 177 -6.89 -21.85 -3.84
C SER A 177 -7.04 -23.19 -3.10
N PRO A 178 -7.82 -24.15 -3.62
CA PRO A 178 -7.95 -25.50 -3.06
C PRO A 178 -6.73 -26.40 -3.36
N ALA A 179 -5.52 -25.81 -3.35
CA ALA A 179 -4.28 -26.53 -3.63
C ALA A 179 -3.84 -27.43 -2.46
N LYS A 180 -3.01 -28.44 -2.76
CA LYS A 180 -2.44 -29.33 -1.74
C LYS A 180 -1.57 -28.55 -0.75
N PRO A 181 -1.50 -28.96 0.54
CA PRO A 181 -0.68 -28.27 1.55
C PRO A 181 0.79 -28.12 1.14
N GLN A 182 1.36 -29.11 0.47
CA GLN A 182 2.75 -29.05 -0.03
C GLN A 182 2.96 -27.90 -1.03
N SER A 183 2.06 -27.73 -2.00
CA SER A 183 2.15 -26.62 -2.96
C SER A 183 1.99 -25.25 -2.29
N LYS A 184 1.20 -25.17 -1.23
CA LYS A 184 1.08 -23.93 -0.44
C LYS A 184 2.36 -23.61 0.34
N LEU A 185 3.04 -24.63 0.87
CA LEU A 185 4.33 -24.45 1.55
C LEU A 185 5.41 -23.97 0.57
N LEU A 186 5.49 -24.57 -0.62
CA LEU A 186 6.41 -24.08 -1.68
C LEU A 186 6.13 -22.63 -2.05
N LEU A 187 4.86 -22.27 -2.17
CA LEU A 187 4.46 -20.89 -2.48
C LEU A 187 4.87 -19.90 -1.37
N VAL A 188 4.70 -20.27 -0.10
CA VAL A 188 5.15 -19.46 1.06
C VAL A 188 6.66 -19.27 1.03
N ASP A 189 7.43 -20.35 0.80
CA ASP A 189 8.89 -20.28 0.74
C ASP A 189 9.37 -19.42 -0.41
N ALA A 190 8.85 -19.65 -1.62
CA ALA A 190 9.20 -18.87 -2.80
C ALA A 190 8.87 -17.38 -2.63
N ALA A 191 7.67 -17.04 -2.12
CA ALA A 191 7.27 -15.66 -1.91
C ALA A 191 8.11 -14.98 -0.82
N THR A 192 8.39 -15.66 0.28
CA THR A 192 9.22 -15.13 1.37
C THR A 192 10.65 -14.86 0.90
N GLN A 193 11.22 -15.75 0.12
CA GLN A 193 12.57 -15.55 -0.44
C GLN A 193 12.59 -14.39 -1.42
N ALA A 194 11.63 -14.33 -2.34
CA ALA A 194 11.53 -13.23 -3.31
C ALA A 194 11.39 -11.86 -2.62
N GLN A 195 10.61 -11.76 -1.53
CA GLN A 195 10.50 -10.53 -0.75
C GLN A 195 11.83 -10.15 -0.08
N ARG A 196 12.58 -11.11 0.46
CA ARG A 196 13.93 -10.86 1.03
C ARG A 196 14.89 -10.36 -0.02
N ASP A 197 14.91 -10.99 -1.19
CA ASP A 197 15.82 -10.64 -2.28
C ASP A 197 15.53 -9.24 -2.82
N LEU A 198 14.25 -8.88 -2.98
CA LEU A 198 13.85 -7.52 -3.35
C LEU A 198 14.26 -6.47 -2.30
N LEU A 199 14.13 -6.79 -1.00
CA LEU A 199 14.57 -5.90 0.09
C LEU A 199 16.09 -5.77 0.15
N SER A 200 16.84 -6.80 -0.26
CA SER A 200 18.30 -6.83 -0.31
C SER A 200 18.87 -6.16 -1.57
N GLY A 201 18.01 -5.67 -2.47
CA GLY A 201 18.42 -4.98 -3.70
C GLY A 201 18.85 -5.91 -4.82
N VAL A 202 18.45 -7.18 -4.79
CA VAL A 202 18.67 -8.09 -5.91
C VAL A 202 17.87 -7.60 -7.12
N GLU A 203 18.48 -7.63 -8.29
CA GLU A 203 17.86 -7.23 -9.56
C GLU A 203 16.53 -7.98 -9.77
N PRO A 204 15.42 -7.27 -10.05
CA PRO A 204 14.08 -7.86 -10.15
C PRO A 204 13.98 -9.03 -11.13
N HIS A 205 14.76 -9.00 -12.20
CA HIS A 205 14.77 -10.07 -13.19
C HIS A 205 15.23 -11.42 -12.58
N TYR A 206 16.28 -11.41 -11.78
CA TYR A 206 16.74 -12.63 -11.10
C TYR A 206 15.73 -13.12 -10.07
N VAL A 207 15.07 -12.20 -9.37
CA VAL A 207 14.02 -12.55 -8.40
C VAL A 207 12.84 -13.24 -9.09
N MET A 208 12.41 -12.76 -10.27
CA MET A 208 11.34 -13.40 -11.07
C MET A 208 11.71 -14.86 -11.43
N TRP A 209 12.92 -15.06 -11.91
CA TRP A 209 13.41 -16.39 -12.28
C TRP A 209 13.49 -17.33 -11.09
N ASP A 210 14.06 -16.87 -9.96
CA ASP A 210 14.18 -17.69 -8.76
C ASP A 210 12.81 -18.03 -8.15
N PHE A 211 11.89 -17.06 -8.15
CA PHE A 211 10.51 -17.28 -7.70
C PHE A 211 9.81 -18.39 -8.52
N CYS A 212 9.83 -18.28 -9.84
CA CYS A 212 9.21 -19.28 -10.72
C CYS A 212 9.91 -20.64 -10.63
N ARG A 213 11.25 -20.66 -10.52
CA ARG A 213 12.04 -21.88 -10.36
C ARG A 213 11.66 -22.62 -9.08
N ARG A 214 11.58 -21.93 -7.95
CA ARG A 214 11.18 -22.52 -6.66
C ARG A 214 9.78 -23.10 -6.67
N LEU A 215 8.85 -22.45 -7.37
CA LEU A 215 7.50 -22.99 -7.55
C LEU A 215 7.47 -24.22 -8.45
N ALA A 216 8.50 -24.41 -9.28
CA ALA A 216 8.62 -25.54 -10.19
C ALA A 216 9.34 -26.76 -9.56
N GLU A 217 9.94 -26.63 -8.40
CA GLU A 217 10.53 -27.74 -7.63
C GLU A 217 9.44 -28.62 -7.01
#